data_1a5b5b093f5327d270abdb2f898cfc4b
#
_entry.id   1a5b5b093f5327d270abdb2f898cfc4b
#
_cell.length_a   1.000
_cell.length_b   1.000
_cell.length_c   1.000
_cell.angle_alpha   90.00
_cell.angle_beta   90.00
_cell.angle_gamma   90.00
#
_symmetry.space_group_name_H-M   'P 1'
#
loop_
_entity.id
_entity.type
_entity.pdbx_description
1 polymer ?
#
loop_
_entity_poly.entity_id
_entity_poly.type
_entity_poly.pdbx_seq_one_letter_code
_entity_poly.pdbx_strand_id
1 'polypeptide(L)'
;MALESLKSEHRLLDRRAADSIRSQILGGILPAGSRLLETRISEQLEVSRGTVRAALAVLTREGLVEQVAFTRWQVSETSPRDAWELYTLRAAIEGLGARLAAANVTEAYEQSIRYTLV
;
A
#
# COMPACT_ATOMS: atom_id res chain seq x y z
N MET A 1 9.91 28.94 -11.30
CA MET A 1 10.96 28.15 -10.62
C MET A 1 10.61 27.87 -9.17
N ALA A 2 10.37 28.88 -8.32
CA ALA A 2 9.99 28.71 -6.91
C ALA A 2 8.68 27.91 -6.71
N LEU A 3 7.69 28.10 -7.56
CA LEU A 3 6.39 27.39 -7.49
C LEU A 3 6.50 25.89 -7.81
N GLU A 4 7.42 25.51 -8.67
CA GLU A 4 7.67 24.08 -8.97
C GLU A 4 8.36 23.38 -7.79
N SER A 5 9.29 24.06 -7.15
CA SER A 5 9.98 23.55 -5.95
C SER A 5 9.00 23.27 -4.81
N LEU A 6 8.10 24.20 -4.52
CA LEU A 6 7.06 24.03 -3.49
C LEU A 6 6.12 22.84 -3.79
N LYS A 7 5.73 22.67 -5.05
CA LYS A 7 4.92 21.51 -5.45
C LYS A 7 5.65 20.18 -5.26
N SER A 8 6.95 20.15 -5.53
CA SER A 8 7.74 18.94 -5.34
C SER A 8 7.91 18.58 -3.86
N GLU A 9 8.10 19.58 -3.00
CA GLU A 9 8.17 19.40 -1.55
C GLU A 9 6.84 18.89 -0.98
N HIS A 10 5.71 19.43 -1.40
CA HIS A 10 4.40 18.96 -0.99
C HIS A 10 4.15 17.51 -1.39
N ARG A 11 4.46 17.14 -2.63
CA ARG A 11 4.36 15.74 -3.08
C ARG A 11 5.24 14.79 -2.30
N LEU A 12 6.42 15.25 -1.93
CA LEU A 12 7.35 14.45 -1.12
C LEU A 12 6.79 14.22 0.29
N LEU A 13 6.24 15.27 0.92
CA LEU A 13 5.59 15.16 2.24
C LEU A 13 4.36 14.25 2.19
N ASP A 14 3.52 14.36 1.16
CA ASP A 14 2.36 13.50 0.97
C ASP A 14 2.76 12.02 0.85
N ARG A 15 3.82 11.73 0.10
CA ARG A 15 4.37 10.38 -0.01
C ARG A 15 4.92 9.86 1.30
N ARG A 16 5.70 10.67 2.00
CA ARG A 16 6.28 10.27 3.30
C ARG A 16 5.19 10.02 4.33
N ALA A 17 4.16 10.82 4.35
CA ALA A 17 3.00 10.60 5.21
C ALA A 17 2.28 9.31 4.85
N ALA A 18 2.03 9.04 3.56
CA ALA A 18 1.43 7.79 3.10
C ALA A 18 2.28 6.58 3.45
N ASP A 19 3.59 6.64 3.25
CA ASP A 19 4.53 5.55 3.59
C ASP A 19 4.52 5.24 5.09
N SER A 20 4.49 6.27 5.93
CA SER A 20 4.43 6.12 7.38
C SER A 20 3.14 5.44 7.84
N ILE A 21 2.00 5.89 7.34
CA ILE A 21 0.69 5.30 7.68
C ILE A 21 0.60 3.86 7.16
N ARG A 22 1.01 3.63 5.93
CA ARG A 22 1.05 2.29 5.31
C ARG A 22 1.88 1.31 6.15
N SER A 23 3.05 1.73 6.58
CA SER A 23 3.93 0.92 7.43
C SER A 23 3.25 0.51 8.74
N GLN A 24 2.52 1.42 9.37
CA GLN A 24 1.79 1.14 10.61
C GLN A 24 0.59 0.21 10.38
N ILE A 25 -0.09 0.34 9.26
CA ILE A 25 -1.20 -0.58 8.88
C ILE A 25 -0.66 -1.99 8.62
N LEU A 26 0.35 -2.10 7.78
CA LEU A 26 0.95 -3.39 7.41
C LEU A 26 1.67 -4.05 8.59
N GLY A 27 2.22 -3.26 9.49
CA GLY A 27 2.87 -3.74 10.72
C GLY A 27 1.89 -4.13 11.84
N GLY A 28 0.59 -3.92 11.66
CA GLY A 28 -0.44 -4.25 12.64
C GLY A 28 -0.57 -3.27 13.80
N ILE A 29 0.15 -2.15 13.79
CA ILE A 29 0.03 -1.08 14.80
C ILE A 29 -1.32 -0.39 14.69
N LEU A 30 -1.79 -0.20 13.46
CA LEU A 30 -3.14 0.25 13.15
C LEU A 30 -3.95 -0.95 12.67
N PRO A 31 -4.74 -1.59 13.53
CA PRO A 31 -5.49 -2.78 13.15
C PRO A 31 -6.64 -2.46 12.19
N ALA A 32 -7.12 -3.47 11.46
CA ALA A 32 -8.28 -3.35 10.58
C ALA A 32 -9.48 -2.79 11.33
N GLY A 33 -10.20 -1.87 10.68
CA GLY A 33 -11.34 -1.18 11.28
C GLY A 33 -11.00 -0.01 12.19
N SER A 34 -9.71 0.26 12.46
CA SER A 34 -9.29 1.40 13.27
C SER A 34 -9.71 2.72 12.64
N ARG A 35 -10.19 3.63 13.46
CA ARG A 35 -10.46 5.01 13.05
C ARG A 35 -9.17 5.77 12.81
N LEU A 36 -9.15 6.51 11.70
CA LEU A 36 -8.07 7.41 11.33
C LEU A 36 -8.60 8.84 11.36
N LEU A 37 -8.19 9.62 12.36
CA LEU A 37 -8.57 11.02 12.50
C LEU A 37 -7.49 11.91 11.89
N GLU A 38 -7.87 12.74 10.92
CA GLU A 38 -6.94 13.66 10.23
C GLU A 38 -6.18 14.55 11.21
N THR A 39 -6.88 15.11 12.20
CA THR A 39 -6.27 15.98 13.22
C THR A 39 -5.21 15.27 14.05
N ARG A 40 -5.50 14.06 14.49
CA ARG A 40 -4.59 13.27 15.31
C ARG A 40 -3.34 12.84 14.53
N ILE A 41 -3.53 12.41 13.29
CA ILE A 41 -2.43 12.02 12.41
C ILE A 41 -1.56 13.24 12.08
N SER A 42 -2.17 14.38 11.78
CA SER A 42 -1.43 15.62 11.48
C SER A 42 -0.55 16.06 12.65
N GLU A 43 -1.03 15.93 13.86
CA GLU A 43 -0.25 16.22 15.07
C GLU A 43 0.89 15.22 15.26
N GLN A 44 0.63 13.93 15.10
CA GLN A 44 1.64 12.88 15.28
C GLN A 44 2.74 12.92 14.22
N LEU A 45 2.39 13.21 12.97
CA LEU A 45 3.35 13.28 11.87
C LEU A 45 3.96 14.68 11.69
N GLU A 46 3.46 15.67 12.44
CA GLU A 46 3.89 17.07 12.32
C GLU A 46 3.76 17.61 10.89
N VAL A 47 2.65 17.30 10.24
CA VAL A 47 2.31 17.74 8.89
C VAL A 47 0.93 18.40 8.87
N SER A 48 0.60 19.11 7.79
CA SER A 48 -0.70 19.72 7.63
C SER A 48 -1.81 18.67 7.47
N ARG A 49 -3.04 19.05 7.82
CA ARG A 49 -4.23 18.21 7.59
C ARG A 49 -4.43 17.89 6.11
N GLY A 50 -4.09 18.84 5.22
CA GLY A 50 -4.12 18.65 3.78
C GLY A 50 -3.16 17.55 3.31
N THR A 51 -1.97 17.48 3.88
CA THR A 51 -0.99 16.42 3.62
C THR A 51 -1.52 15.06 4.09
N VAL A 52 -2.13 15.01 5.27
CA VAL A 52 -2.76 13.77 5.79
C VAL A 52 -3.89 13.32 4.87
N ARG A 53 -4.74 14.23 4.44
CA ARG A 53 -5.86 13.93 3.54
C ARG A 53 -5.37 13.41 2.19
N ALA A 54 -4.33 13.99 1.61
CA ALA A 54 -3.70 13.51 0.39
C ALA A 54 -3.11 12.11 0.57
N ALA A 55 -2.44 11.86 1.69
CA ALA A 55 -1.90 10.55 2.03
C ALA A 55 -3.00 9.49 2.17
N LEU A 56 -4.08 9.80 2.89
CA LEU A 56 -5.22 8.90 3.06
C LEU A 56 -5.93 8.61 1.74
N ALA A 57 -6.00 9.60 0.82
CA ALA A 57 -6.55 9.39 -0.51
C ALA A 57 -5.70 8.38 -1.32
N VAL A 58 -4.38 8.44 -1.22
CA VAL A 58 -3.48 7.46 -1.85
C VAL A 58 -3.75 6.06 -1.29
N LEU A 59 -3.81 5.93 0.04
CA LEU A 59 -4.05 4.64 0.71
C LEU A 59 -5.45 4.07 0.41
N THR A 60 -6.43 4.92 0.19
CA THR A 60 -7.77 4.52 -0.25
C THR A 60 -7.72 3.87 -1.64
N ARG A 61 -6.97 4.44 -2.57
CA ARG A 61 -6.76 3.86 -3.90
C ARG A 61 -6.01 2.53 -3.84
N GLU A 62 -5.15 2.35 -2.86
CA GLU A 62 -4.46 1.09 -2.61
C GLU A 62 -5.33 0.04 -1.89
N GLY A 63 -6.51 0.42 -1.43
CA GLY A 63 -7.42 -0.47 -0.71
C GLY A 63 -7.08 -0.68 0.77
N LEU A 64 -6.13 0.07 1.32
CA LEU A 64 -5.71 -0.04 2.73
C LEU A 64 -6.59 0.79 3.68
N VAL A 65 -7.22 1.82 3.18
CA VAL A 65 -8.04 2.76 3.93
C VAL A 65 -9.37 2.95 3.22
N GLU A 66 -10.43 3.15 3.98
CA GLU A 66 -11.77 3.47 3.50
C GLU A 66 -12.23 4.81 4.07
N GLN A 67 -12.87 5.61 3.23
CA GLN A 67 -13.56 6.82 3.67
C GLN A 67 -15.01 6.47 4.00
N VAL A 68 -15.36 6.53 5.28
CA VAL A 68 -16.71 6.19 5.76
C VAL A 68 -17.65 7.38 5.68
N ALA A 69 -17.11 8.59 5.90
CA ALA A 69 -17.81 9.86 5.76
C ALA A 69 -16.79 10.93 5.39
N PHE A 70 -17.24 12.13 5.02
CA PHE A 70 -16.38 13.20 4.49
C PHE A 70 -15.08 13.44 5.29
N THR A 71 -15.12 13.34 6.62
CA THR A 71 -13.96 13.51 7.51
C THR A 71 -13.59 12.24 8.26
N ARG A 72 -14.24 11.14 7.96
CA ARG A 72 -14.03 9.86 8.66
C ARG A 72 -13.32 8.87 7.76
N TRP A 73 -12.19 8.43 8.25
CA TRP A 73 -11.37 7.40 7.62
C TRP A 73 -11.20 6.22 8.57
N GLN A 74 -11.06 5.04 8.00
CA GLN A 74 -10.76 3.84 8.78
C GLN A 74 -9.83 2.92 7.98
N VAL A 75 -9.08 2.10 8.70
CA VAL A 75 -8.31 1.02 8.09
C VAL A 75 -9.28 -0.02 7.53
N SER A 76 -9.10 -0.41 6.27
CA SER A 76 -9.98 -1.36 5.60
C SER A 76 -10.05 -2.68 6.33
N GLU A 77 -11.26 -3.22 6.43
CA GLU A 77 -11.49 -4.57 6.94
C GLU A 77 -11.53 -5.53 5.76
N THR A 78 -10.68 -6.54 5.78
CA THR A 78 -10.71 -7.62 4.80
C THR A 78 -11.64 -8.72 5.32
N SER A 79 -12.71 -9.00 4.59
CA SER A 79 -13.58 -10.12 4.94
C SER A 79 -12.86 -11.46 4.66
N PRO A 80 -13.25 -12.55 5.34
CA PRO A 80 -12.71 -13.89 5.03
C PRO A 80 -12.92 -14.28 3.56
N ARG A 81 -14.01 -13.81 2.94
CA ARG A 81 -14.30 -14.04 1.53
C ARG A 81 -13.31 -13.30 0.63
N ASP A 82 -13.03 -12.03 0.92
CA ASP A 82 -12.07 -11.23 0.16
C ASP A 82 -10.67 -11.84 0.25
N ALA A 83 -10.27 -12.29 1.43
CA ALA A 83 -9.00 -12.97 1.63
C ALA A 83 -8.92 -14.27 0.82
N TRP A 84 -9.99 -15.04 0.78
CA TRP A 84 -10.10 -16.26 -0.02
C TRP A 84 -9.99 -15.96 -1.53
N GLU A 85 -10.72 -14.95 -2.02
CA GLU A 85 -10.70 -14.54 -3.42
C GLU A 85 -9.30 -14.07 -3.86
N LEU A 86 -8.64 -13.24 -3.03
CA LEU A 86 -7.27 -12.79 -3.29
C LEU A 86 -6.27 -13.96 -3.28
N TYR A 87 -6.39 -14.86 -2.33
CA TYR A 87 -5.52 -16.04 -2.23
C TYR A 87 -5.68 -16.96 -3.46
N THR A 88 -6.91 -17.19 -3.88
CA THR A 88 -7.23 -18.01 -5.04
C THR A 88 -6.68 -17.40 -6.33
N LEU A 89 -6.86 -16.10 -6.51
CA LEU A 89 -6.33 -15.35 -7.66
C LEU A 89 -4.80 -15.41 -7.69
N ARG A 90 -4.16 -15.17 -6.56
CA ARG A 90 -2.71 -15.24 -6.43
C ARG A 90 -2.17 -16.62 -6.77
N ALA A 91 -2.80 -17.67 -6.24
CA ALA A 91 -2.42 -19.06 -6.54
C ALA A 91 -2.56 -19.39 -8.03
N ALA A 92 -3.61 -18.91 -8.68
CA ALA A 92 -3.83 -19.10 -10.13
C ALA A 92 -2.74 -18.41 -10.96
N ILE A 93 -2.41 -17.16 -10.63
CA ILE A 93 -1.37 -16.38 -11.33
C ILE A 93 0.01 -17.01 -11.12
N GLU A 94 0.36 -17.36 -9.90
CA GLU A 94 1.64 -18.00 -9.57
C GLU A 94 1.78 -19.36 -10.25
N GLY A 95 0.71 -20.17 -10.27
CA GLY A 95 0.67 -21.46 -10.95
C GLY A 95 0.84 -21.33 -12.46
N LEU A 96 0.18 -20.37 -13.09
CA LEU A 96 0.35 -20.09 -14.51
C LEU A 96 1.77 -19.59 -14.81
N GLY A 97 2.29 -18.67 -14.01
CA GLY A 97 3.65 -18.16 -14.14
C GLY A 97 4.69 -19.26 -14.05
N ALA A 98 4.55 -20.15 -13.09
CA ALA A 98 5.44 -21.31 -12.91
C ALA A 98 5.39 -22.28 -14.12
N ARG A 99 4.21 -22.56 -14.66
CA ARG A 99 4.04 -23.40 -15.85
C ARG A 99 4.66 -22.78 -17.09
N LEU A 100 4.46 -21.50 -17.32
CA LEU A 100 5.06 -20.78 -18.46
C LEU A 100 6.58 -20.70 -18.33
N ALA A 101 7.09 -20.45 -17.15
CA ALA A 101 8.52 -20.43 -16.86
C ALA A 101 9.15 -21.82 -17.13
N ALA A 102 8.53 -22.89 -16.66
CA ALA A 102 8.99 -24.26 -16.88
C ALA A 102 9.00 -24.66 -18.37
N ALA A 103 8.01 -24.18 -19.15
CA ALA A 103 7.92 -24.45 -20.59
C ALA A 103 8.97 -23.68 -21.39
N ASN A 104 9.52 -22.59 -20.88
CA ASN A 104 10.45 -21.68 -21.56
C ASN A 104 11.83 -21.63 -20.89
N VAL A 105 12.18 -22.65 -20.09
CA VAL A 105 13.46 -22.70 -19.39
C VAL A 105 14.61 -22.80 -20.39
N THR A 106 15.54 -21.84 -20.28
CA THR A 106 16.86 -21.89 -20.89
C THR A 106 17.91 -22.05 -19.81
N GLU A 107 19.10 -22.51 -20.20
CA GLU A 107 20.20 -22.71 -19.23
C GLU A 107 20.55 -21.42 -18.47
N ALA A 108 20.53 -20.28 -19.14
CA ALA A 108 20.76 -18.99 -18.51
C ALA A 108 19.65 -18.62 -17.50
N TYR A 109 18.40 -18.98 -17.80
CA TYR A 109 17.26 -18.73 -16.93
C TYR A 109 17.29 -19.64 -15.69
N GLU A 110 17.66 -20.89 -15.86
CA GLU A 110 17.84 -21.83 -14.76
C GLU A 110 18.91 -21.37 -13.77
N GLN A 111 20.03 -20.88 -14.26
CA GLN A 111 21.08 -20.31 -13.41
C GLN A 111 20.58 -19.09 -12.62
N SER A 112 19.82 -18.21 -13.27
CA SER A 112 19.25 -17.03 -12.62
C SER A 112 18.31 -17.41 -11.46
N ILE A 113 17.45 -18.42 -11.65
CA ILE A 113 16.55 -18.92 -10.61
C ILE A 113 17.33 -19.50 -9.43
N ARG A 114 18.35 -20.28 -9.70
CA ARG A 114 19.21 -20.86 -8.65
C ARG A 114 19.87 -19.78 -7.79
N TYR A 115 20.34 -18.69 -8.39
CA TYR A 115 20.92 -17.57 -7.65
C TYR A 115 19.90 -16.86 -6.76
N THR A 116 18.67 -16.76 -7.18
CA THR A 116 17.60 -16.06 -6.44
C THR A 116 17.10 -16.87 -5.25
N LEU A 117 17.14 -18.21 -5.32
CA LEU A 117 16.65 -19.12 -4.28
C LEU A 117 17.69 -19.45 -3.19
N VAL A 118 18.91 -19.03 -3.36
CA VAL A 118 19.99 -19.17 -2.39
C VAL A 118 20.20 -17.87 -1.62
#